data_4cc67b0a298daa9946ff718e51ce92d9
#
_entry.id   4cc67b0a298daa9946ff718e51ce92d9
#
_cell.length_a   1.000
_cell.length_b   1.000
_cell.length_c   1.000
_cell.angle_alpha   90.00
_cell.angle_beta   90.00
_cell.angle_gamma   90.00
#
_symmetry.space_group_name_H-M   'P 1'
#
loop_
_entity.id
_entity.type
_entity.pdbx_description
1 polymer ?
#
loop_
_entity_poly.entity_id
_entity_poly.type
_entity_poly.pdbx_seq_one_letter_code
_entity_poly.pdbx_strand_id
1 'polypeptide(L)'
;VNKSVLKSNVGIESRRILDMQKIYVRFASEDFVKEFSDRLRLDISDCDELLLPSQETTTKRKIKRSAPPCVQDWEEHWVGMPDFVQNKKEPYKLLTVHLQDSEEIRSNFARVTQQKITNKTKSIWYPKLDRGKHCRGRAWFSKESHPPQFPFYVISKSRATSCITSRALSRMGIPHKVVIEPVDYDDYAAAMGEANLLTLPFSDLDQGSIPARNWVWDYSTRRGEKWHWILDDNIQDFDRLVRNTKIKVKTSAIFKAAEDFVLRYKNIGQAGFNYHSFC
;
A
#
# COMPACT_ATOMS: atom_id res chain seq x y z
N VAL A 1 -12.48 -28.45 45.20
CA VAL A 1 -12.95 -28.10 43.88
C VAL A 1 -11.71 -27.92 42.99
N ASN A 2 -11.54 -28.82 42.03
CA ASN A 2 -10.30 -29.06 41.26
C ASN A 2 -9.87 -27.90 40.38
N LYS A 3 -8.77 -27.24 40.75
CA LYS A 3 -8.06 -26.24 39.89
C LYS A 3 -7.44 -26.85 38.63
N SER A 4 -7.39 -28.16 38.47
CA SER A 4 -6.81 -28.85 37.31
C SER A 4 -7.78 -28.93 36.11
N VAL A 5 -9.09 -28.89 36.31
CA VAL A 5 -10.09 -28.98 35.26
C VAL A 5 -10.24 -27.64 34.49
N LEU A 6 -10.03 -26.52 35.18
CA LEU A 6 -10.11 -25.18 34.55
C LEU A 6 -8.90 -24.87 33.62
N LYS A 7 -7.70 -25.46 33.90
CA LYS A 7 -6.53 -25.27 33.03
C LYS A 7 -6.62 -26.06 31.74
N SER A 8 -7.30 -27.18 31.69
CA SER A 8 -7.42 -28.00 30.47
C SER A 8 -8.40 -27.40 29.45
N ASN A 9 -9.48 -26.73 29.90
CA ASN A 9 -10.47 -26.12 29.02
C ASN A 9 -9.92 -24.84 28.33
N VAL A 10 -9.19 -24.01 29.07
CA VAL A 10 -8.56 -22.80 28.50
C VAL A 10 -7.54 -23.16 27.42
N GLY A 11 -6.82 -24.29 27.55
CA GLY A 11 -5.86 -24.74 26.55
C GLY A 11 -6.51 -25.28 25.27
N ILE A 12 -7.71 -25.88 25.36
CA ILE A 12 -8.44 -26.41 24.20
C ILE A 12 -9.11 -25.28 23.43
N GLU A 13 -9.71 -24.31 24.10
CA GLU A 13 -10.30 -23.11 23.46
C GLU A 13 -9.22 -22.27 22.76
N SER A 14 -8.09 -22.03 23.40
CA SER A 14 -6.98 -21.29 22.79
C SER A 14 -6.41 -22.00 21.57
N ARG A 15 -6.31 -23.34 21.55
CA ARG A 15 -5.87 -24.13 20.38
C ARG A 15 -6.89 -24.11 19.25
N ARG A 16 -8.19 -24.16 19.55
CA ARG A 16 -9.25 -24.05 18.51
C ARG A 16 -9.21 -22.74 17.77
N ILE A 17 -8.92 -21.62 18.45
CA ILE A 17 -8.82 -20.30 17.85
C ILE A 17 -7.58 -20.16 16.96
N LEU A 18 -6.47 -20.84 17.28
CA LEU A 18 -5.22 -20.77 16.52
C LEU A 18 -5.32 -21.37 15.10
N ASP A 19 -6.22 -22.34 14.91
CA ASP A 19 -6.44 -23.00 13.61
C ASP A 19 -7.56 -22.35 12.78
N MET A 20 -8.15 -21.24 13.26
CA MET A 20 -9.23 -20.55 12.56
C MET A 20 -8.71 -19.42 11.70
N GLN A 21 -9.36 -19.19 10.55
CA GLN A 21 -9.09 -18.02 9.73
C GLN A 21 -9.53 -16.75 10.47
N LYS A 22 -8.61 -15.82 10.68
CA LYS A 22 -8.86 -14.54 11.33
C LYS A 22 -9.13 -13.45 10.31
N ILE A 23 -10.29 -12.80 10.40
CA ILE A 23 -10.69 -11.69 9.53
C ILE A 23 -11.03 -10.46 10.37
N TYR A 24 -10.43 -9.34 10.04
CA TYR A 24 -10.74 -8.04 10.62
C TYR A 24 -11.85 -7.35 9.83
N VAL A 25 -13.00 -7.13 10.46
CA VAL A 25 -14.12 -6.37 9.89
C VAL A 25 -14.10 -4.95 10.42
N ARG A 26 -14.03 -3.97 9.52
CA ARG A 26 -13.99 -2.54 9.82
C ARG A 26 -15.31 -1.89 9.47
N PHE A 27 -15.86 -1.11 10.37
CA PHE A 27 -17.11 -0.37 10.19
C PHE A 27 -16.83 1.13 10.16
N ALA A 28 -17.47 1.86 9.24
CA ALA A 28 -17.31 3.30 9.12
C ALA A 28 -18.22 4.08 10.07
N SER A 29 -19.37 3.51 10.49
CA SER A 29 -20.33 4.14 11.40
C SER A 29 -21.06 3.11 12.26
N GLU A 30 -21.80 3.60 13.25
CA GLU A 30 -22.66 2.78 14.12
C GLU A 30 -23.78 2.10 13.33
N ASP A 31 -24.38 2.80 12.37
CA ASP A 31 -25.47 2.25 11.57
C ASP A 31 -25.06 0.97 10.83
N PHE A 32 -23.82 0.93 10.32
CA PHE A 32 -23.28 -0.28 9.68
C PHE A 32 -23.00 -1.41 10.67
N VAL A 33 -22.71 -1.10 11.94
CA VAL A 33 -22.60 -2.12 12.99
C VAL A 33 -23.98 -2.73 13.24
N LYS A 34 -25.03 -1.91 13.33
CA LYS A 34 -26.42 -2.37 13.51
C LYS A 34 -26.87 -3.22 12.32
N GLU A 35 -26.69 -2.74 11.09
CA GLU A 35 -27.03 -3.49 9.87
C GLU A 35 -26.33 -4.86 9.82
N PHE A 36 -25.06 -4.91 10.20
CA PHE A 36 -24.30 -6.16 10.23
C PHE A 36 -24.79 -7.10 11.34
N SER A 37 -25.15 -6.56 12.53
CA SER A 37 -25.78 -7.30 13.63
C SER A 37 -27.07 -7.96 13.18
N ASP A 38 -27.94 -7.22 12.50
CA ASP A 38 -29.22 -7.72 11.99
C ASP A 38 -29.02 -8.86 10.98
N ARG A 39 -28.03 -8.72 10.08
CA ARG A 39 -27.70 -9.76 9.09
C ARG A 39 -27.14 -11.03 9.74
N LEU A 40 -26.37 -10.88 10.80
CA LEU A 40 -25.87 -12.01 11.60
C LEU A 40 -26.94 -12.58 12.52
N ARG A 41 -28.01 -11.83 12.81
CA ARG A 41 -28.99 -12.10 13.87
C ARG A 41 -28.33 -12.23 15.26
N LEU A 42 -27.31 -11.37 15.50
CA LEU A 42 -26.51 -11.37 16.71
C LEU A 42 -26.09 -9.93 17.02
N ASP A 43 -26.31 -9.49 18.26
CA ASP A 43 -25.85 -8.19 18.71
C ASP A 43 -24.32 -8.21 18.88
N ILE A 44 -23.64 -7.36 18.12
CA ILE A 44 -22.20 -7.19 18.15
C ILE A 44 -21.78 -5.81 18.66
N SER A 45 -22.72 -5.00 19.17
CA SER A 45 -22.47 -3.61 19.56
C SER A 45 -21.32 -3.48 20.56
N ASP A 46 -21.22 -4.39 21.52
CA ASP A 46 -20.19 -4.41 22.55
C ASP A 46 -19.12 -5.51 22.34
N CYS A 47 -19.14 -6.19 21.18
CA CYS A 47 -18.23 -7.30 20.90
C CYS A 47 -17.01 -6.85 20.15
N ASP A 48 -15.83 -7.32 20.53
CA ASP A 48 -14.58 -7.13 19.81
C ASP A 48 -14.14 -8.38 19.04
N GLU A 49 -14.60 -9.56 19.44
CA GLU A 49 -14.31 -10.85 18.80
C GLU A 49 -15.58 -11.67 18.61
N LEU A 50 -15.67 -12.38 17.50
CA LEU A 50 -16.77 -13.27 17.15
C LEU A 50 -16.21 -14.59 16.60
N LEU A 51 -16.70 -15.71 17.12
CA LEU A 51 -16.39 -17.06 16.62
C LEU A 51 -17.54 -17.57 15.76
N LEU A 52 -17.22 -18.03 14.55
CA LEU A 52 -18.18 -18.66 13.66
C LEU A 52 -17.75 -20.10 13.36
N PRO A 53 -18.62 -21.10 13.54
CA PRO A 53 -20.09 -20.99 13.63
C PRO A 53 -20.67 -20.82 15.04
N SER A 54 -19.87 -20.92 16.12
CA SER A 54 -20.40 -20.96 17.50
C SER A 54 -21.09 -19.67 17.95
N GLN A 55 -20.85 -18.54 17.25
CA GLN A 55 -21.37 -17.22 17.58
C GLN A 55 -21.00 -16.72 18.99
N GLU A 56 -19.89 -17.23 19.53
CA GLU A 56 -19.36 -16.74 20.79
C GLU A 56 -18.73 -15.37 20.60
N THR A 57 -19.00 -14.47 21.53
CA THR A 57 -18.53 -13.09 21.51
C THR A 57 -17.71 -12.78 22.74
N THR A 58 -16.68 -11.95 22.58
CA THR A 58 -15.82 -11.54 23.67
C THR A 58 -15.54 -10.05 23.58
N THR A 59 -15.72 -9.34 24.69
CA THR A 59 -15.39 -7.92 24.79
C THR A 59 -13.98 -7.76 25.34
N LYS A 60 -13.09 -7.13 24.57
CA LYS A 60 -11.75 -6.74 25.05
C LYS A 60 -11.78 -5.32 25.60
N ARG A 61 -11.36 -5.14 26.86
CA ARG A 61 -11.14 -3.80 27.41
C ARG A 61 -10.07 -3.09 26.56
N LYS A 62 -10.44 -1.95 25.95
CA LYS A 62 -9.48 -1.07 25.26
C LYS A 62 -8.44 -0.59 26.27
N ILE A 63 -7.24 -1.12 26.18
CA ILE A 63 -6.08 -0.50 26.80
C ILE A 63 -5.74 0.70 25.92
N LYS A 64 -6.05 1.89 26.37
CA LYS A 64 -5.55 3.13 25.77
C LYS A 64 -4.03 3.13 25.93
N ARG A 65 -3.32 2.72 24.90
CA ARG A 65 -1.89 3.03 24.78
C ARG A 65 -1.82 4.50 24.37
N SER A 66 -1.57 5.38 25.31
CA SER A 66 -1.08 6.71 25.00
C SER A 66 0.31 6.53 24.43
N ALA A 67 0.48 6.72 23.12
CA ALA A 67 1.79 6.91 22.55
C ALA A 67 2.38 8.18 23.19
N PRO A 68 3.68 8.17 23.58
CA PRO A 68 4.33 9.41 23.99
C PRO A 68 4.20 10.43 22.85
N PRO A 69 3.99 11.73 23.13
CA PRO A 69 3.98 12.75 22.11
C PRO A 69 5.31 12.70 21.40
N CYS A 70 5.33 12.20 20.18
CA CYS A 70 6.45 12.36 19.29
C CYS A 70 6.45 13.85 18.91
N VAL A 71 7.44 14.61 19.41
CA VAL A 71 7.71 15.96 18.91
C VAL A 71 8.09 15.75 17.45
N GLN A 72 7.20 16.09 16.55
CA GLN A 72 7.42 15.92 15.12
C GLN A 72 8.14 17.16 14.63
N ASP A 73 9.45 17.08 14.57
CA ASP A 73 10.39 18.12 14.10
C ASP A 73 10.02 18.66 12.69
N TRP A 74 9.32 17.85 11.86
CA TRP A 74 8.92 18.26 10.52
C TRP A 74 7.87 19.39 10.47
N GLU A 75 7.08 19.59 11.55
CA GLU A 75 6.05 20.63 11.59
C GLU A 75 6.66 22.04 11.53
N GLU A 76 7.86 22.22 12.10
CA GLU A 76 8.61 23.48 12.03
C GLU A 76 9.03 23.85 10.61
N HIS A 77 9.16 22.84 9.73
CA HIS A 77 9.58 23.00 8.34
C HIS A 77 8.41 23.06 7.37
N TRP A 78 7.17 22.86 7.82
CA TRP A 78 5.95 22.84 7.01
C TRP A 78 5.39 24.22 6.73
N VAL A 79 6.27 25.15 6.32
CA VAL A 79 5.91 26.58 6.15
C VAL A 79 5.33 26.82 4.74
N GLY A 80 4.09 27.31 4.68
CA GLY A 80 3.41 27.65 3.41
C GLY A 80 3.00 26.44 2.57
N MET A 81 3.08 25.24 3.12
CA MET A 81 2.62 24.01 2.49
C MET A 81 1.12 23.82 2.72
N PRO A 82 0.37 23.24 1.75
CA PRO A 82 -1.01 22.86 1.99
C PRO A 82 -1.09 21.86 3.13
N ASP A 83 -2.03 22.08 4.06
CA ASP A 83 -2.30 21.10 5.11
C ASP A 83 -2.77 19.79 4.48
N PHE A 84 -2.03 18.73 4.76
CA PHE A 84 -2.43 17.40 4.38
C PHE A 84 -3.45 16.88 5.39
N VAL A 85 -4.72 17.16 5.14
CA VAL A 85 -5.80 16.54 5.90
C VAL A 85 -6.06 15.15 5.33
N GLN A 86 -5.33 14.16 5.83
CA GLN A 86 -5.73 12.77 5.66
C GLN A 86 -6.96 12.55 6.54
N ASN A 87 -8.12 12.38 5.92
CA ASN A 87 -9.27 11.85 6.64
C ASN A 87 -8.83 10.53 7.28
N LYS A 88 -8.65 10.53 8.60
CA LYS A 88 -8.30 9.32 9.34
C LYS A 88 -9.39 8.30 9.04
N LYS A 89 -9.08 7.33 8.19
CA LYS A 89 -9.94 6.18 7.91
C LYS A 89 -9.82 5.16 9.06
N GLU A 90 -9.80 5.67 10.30
CA GLU A 90 -9.95 4.81 11.45
C GLU A 90 -11.38 4.28 11.46
N PRO A 91 -11.56 2.98 11.59
CA PRO A 91 -12.90 2.43 11.65
C PRO A 91 -13.58 2.92 12.93
N TYR A 92 -14.88 3.22 12.84
CA TYR A 92 -15.73 3.48 14.00
C TYR A 92 -15.67 2.28 14.96
N LYS A 93 -15.71 1.06 14.41
CA LYS A 93 -15.55 -0.20 15.14
C LYS A 93 -14.68 -1.18 14.34
N LEU A 94 -13.89 -1.96 15.07
CA LEU A 94 -13.10 -3.08 14.54
C LEU A 94 -13.57 -4.36 15.24
N LEU A 95 -14.13 -5.30 14.46
CA LEU A 95 -14.53 -6.61 14.92
C LEU A 95 -13.54 -7.67 14.38
N THR A 96 -13.05 -8.52 15.24
CA THR A 96 -12.24 -9.69 14.84
C THR A 96 -13.15 -10.90 14.71
N VAL A 97 -13.26 -11.46 13.51
CA VAL A 97 -14.05 -12.65 13.23
C VAL A 97 -13.12 -13.85 13.03
N HIS A 98 -13.33 -14.89 13.78
CA HIS A 98 -12.66 -16.16 13.65
C HIS A 98 -13.57 -17.15 12.92
N LEU A 99 -13.17 -17.55 11.72
CA LEU A 99 -13.90 -18.50 10.88
C LEU A 99 -13.23 -19.87 10.96
N GLN A 100 -14.01 -20.89 11.26
CA GLN A 100 -13.55 -22.26 11.09
C GLN A 100 -13.18 -22.50 9.63
N ASP A 101 -12.11 -23.26 9.36
CA ASP A 101 -11.64 -23.55 8.01
C ASP A 101 -12.59 -24.49 7.26
N SER A 102 -13.70 -23.93 6.79
CA SER A 102 -14.76 -24.59 6.03
C SER A 102 -15.22 -23.69 4.91
N GLU A 103 -15.37 -24.25 3.71
CA GLU A 103 -15.89 -23.53 2.55
C GLU A 103 -17.34 -23.06 2.76
N GLU A 104 -18.15 -23.86 3.46
CA GLU A 104 -19.53 -23.51 3.79
C GLU A 104 -19.60 -22.27 4.69
N ILE A 105 -18.77 -22.23 5.74
CA ILE A 105 -18.72 -21.09 6.68
C ILE A 105 -18.22 -19.84 5.97
N ARG A 106 -17.18 -19.95 5.12
CA ARG A 106 -16.71 -18.84 4.29
C ARG A 106 -17.79 -18.32 3.36
N SER A 107 -18.54 -19.22 2.70
CA SER A 107 -19.62 -18.87 1.79
C SER A 107 -20.77 -18.16 2.53
N ASN A 108 -21.14 -18.65 3.72
CA ASN A 108 -22.15 -18.01 4.57
C ASN A 108 -21.69 -16.60 5.01
N PHE A 109 -20.44 -16.46 5.43
CA PHE A 109 -19.88 -15.16 5.81
C PHE A 109 -19.76 -14.21 4.61
N ALA A 110 -19.42 -14.71 3.42
CA ALA A 110 -19.41 -13.95 2.17
C ALA A 110 -20.81 -13.42 1.82
N ARG A 111 -21.86 -14.23 2.05
CA ARG A 111 -23.26 -13.81 1.86
C ARG A 111 -23.69 -12.70 2.82
N VAL A 112 -23.33 -12.82 4.11
CA VAL A 112 -23.61 -11.80 5.12
C VAL A 112 -22.92 -10.49 4.79
N THR A 113 -21.63 -10.55 4.43
CA THR A 113 -20.82 -9.37 4.12
C THR A 113 -21.04 -8.83 2.72
N GLN A 114 -21.72 -9.57 1.85
CA GLN A 114 -21.86 -9.27 0.40
C GLN A 114 -20.51 -9.07 -0.30
N GLN A 115 -19.48 -9.78 0.15
CA GLN A 115 -18.13 -9.67 -0.38
C GLN A 115 -17.54 -11.05 -0.59
N LYS A 116 -16.66 -11.19 -1.59
CA LYS A 116 -15.92 -12.42 -1.81
C LYS A 116 -14.92 -12.64 -0.66
N ILE A 117 -15.09 -13.71 0.09
CA ILE A 117 -14.20 -14.14 1.15
C ILE A 117 -13.43 -15.38 0.69
N THR A 118 -12.11 -15.34 0.82
CA THR A 118 -11.22 -16.45 0.48
C THR A 118 -10.34 -16.78 1.68
N ASN A 119 -9.63 -17.89 1.65
CA ASN A 119 -8.67 -18.27 2.69
C ASN A 119 -7.52 -17.24 2.87
N LYS A 120 -7.29 -16.36 1.87
CA LYS A 120 -6.30 -15.28 1.92
C LYS A 120 -6.86 -13.95 2.43
N THR A 121 -8.19 -13.86 2.67
CA THR A 121 -8.82 -12.62 3.14
C THR A 121 -8.43 -12.36 4.59
N LYS A 122 -7.74 -11.25 4.85
CA LYS A 122 -7.29 -10.84 6.20
C LYS A 122 -8.14 -9.72 6.79
N SER A 123 -8.72 -8.88 5.96
CA SER A 123 -9.56 -7.77 6.42
C SER A 123 -10.55 -7.29 5.37
N ILE A 124 -11.68 -6.78 5.83
CA ILE A 124 -12.72 -6.17 5.00
C ILE A 124 -13.26 -4.91 5.67
N TRP A 125 -13.81 -4.01 4.87
CA TRP A 125 -14.70 -2.95 5.34
C TRP A 125 -16.15 -3.39 5.13
N TYR A 126 -17.01 -3.06 6.10
CA TYR A 126 -18.45 -3.26 5.96
C TYR A 126 -19.20 -1.94 6.14
N PRO A 127 -20.03 -1.54 5.18
CA PRO A 127 -20.16 -2.14 3.84
C PRO A 127 -18.86 -2.03 3.04
N LYS A 128 -18.79 -2.75 1.92
CA LYS A 128 -17.63 -2.68 1.03
C LYS A 128 -17.39 -1.23 0.61
N LEU A 129 -16.21 -0.71 0.91
CA LEU A 129 -15.84 0.62 0.46
C LEU A 129 -15.86 0.69 -1.06
N ASP A 130 -16.52 1.72 -1.58
CA ASP A 130 -16.50 2.03 -3.00
C ASP A 130 -15.09 2.60 -3.33
N ARG A 131 -14.17 1.71 -3.66
CA ARG A 131 -12.88 2.10 -4.18
C ARG A 131 -13.13 2.66 -5.55
N GLY A 132 -12.83 3.94 -5.76
CA GLY A 132 -13.09 4.69 -6.97
C GLY A 132 -12.97 3.85 -8.24
N LYS A 133 -14.00 3.90 -9.08
CA LYS A 133 -14.13 3.04 -10.27
C LYS A 133 -12.91 3.23 -11.17
N HIS A 134 -12.23 2.15 -11.47
CA HIS A 134 -11.18 2.15 -12.47
C HIS A 134 -11.84 2.39 -13.83
N CYS A 135 -11.50 3.49 -14.49
CA CYS A 135 -11.94 3.74 -15.86
C CYS A 135 -11.16 2.84 -16.83
N ARG A 136 -11.60 1.57 -16.96
CA ARG A 136 -11.04 0.67 -17.95
C ARG A 136 -11.26 1.28 -19.33
N GLY A 137 -10.19 1.45 -20.09
CA GLY A 137 -10.23 1.95 -21.48
C GLY A 137 -10.09 3.47 -21.65
N ARG A 138 -10.07 4.28 -20.59
CA ARG A 138 -9.72 5.71 -20.70
C ARG A 138 -8.27 5.93 -20.31
N ALA A 139 -7.57 6.66 -21.13
CA ALA A 139 -6.20 7.10 -20.84
C ALA A 139 -6.08 8.59 -21.15
N TRP A 140 -5.32 9.30 -20.36
CA TRP A 140 -4.99 10.69 -20.61
C TRP A 140 -3.82 10.77 -21.59
N PHE A 141 -4.00 11.47 -22.70
CA PHE A 141 -2.96 11.81 -23.63
C PHE A 141 -2.84 13.34 -23.72
N SER A 142 -1.64 13.87 -23.55
CA SER A 142 -1.35 15.25 -23.92
C SER A 142 -0.88 15.26 -25.38
N LYS A 143 -1.35 16.22 -26.17
CA LYS A 143 -0.84 16.46 -27.52
C LYS A 143 0.52 17.19 -27.51
N GLU A 144 0.81 17.87 -26.42
CA GLU A 144 2.04 18.60 -26.21
C GLU A 144 3.06 17.75 -25.46
N SER A 145 4.32 17.90 -25.82
CA SER A 145 5.42 17.29 -25.09
C SER A 145 5.64 18.07 -23.80
N HIS A 146 5.54 17.38 -22.67
CA HIS A 146 5.83 17.94 -21.34
C HIS A 146 6.96 17.11 -20.70
N PRO A 147 8.22 17.27 -21.17
CA PRO A 147 9.32 16.50 -20.64
C PRO A 147 9.54 16.86 -19.16
N PRO A 148 9.75 15.87 -18.29
CA PRO A 148 10.18 16.11 -16.92
C PRO A 148 11.58 16.73 -16.92
N GLN A 149 11.89 17.51 -15.87
CA GLN A 149 13.16 18.25 -15.77
C GLN A 149 14.26 17.44 -15.09
N PHE A 150 13.85 16.51 -14.19
CA PHE A 150 14.78 15.80 -13.34
C PHE A 150 15.07 14.40 -13.87
N PRO A 151 16.28 13.88 -13.64
CA PRO A 151 16.67 12.55 -14.10
C PRO A 151 15.90 11.45 -13.37
N PHE A 152 15.77 10.31 -14.06
CA PHE A 152 15.06 9.13 -13.58
C PHE A 152 16.01 7.97 -13.35
N TYR A 153 15.93 7.37 -12.17
CA TYR A 153 16.65 6.20 -11.76
C TYR A 153 15.68 5.09 -11.35
N VAL A 154 15.76 3.95 -12.00
CA VAL A 154 14.95 2.77 -11.70
C VAL A 154 15.85 1.74 -11.04
N ILE A 155 15.61 1.42 -9.78
CA ILE A 155 16.37 0.40 -9.06
C ILE A 155 15.81 -0.97 -9.42
N SER A 156 16.67 -1.87 -9.89
CA SER A 156 16.25 -3.22 -10.28
C SER A 156 17.33 -4.24 -9.96
N LYS A 157 16.91 -5.43 -9.51
CA LYS A 157 17.79 -6.56 -9.23
C LYS A 157 17.18 -7.84 -9.77
N SER A 158 17.96 -8.60 -10.56
CA SER A 158 17.59 -9.92 -11.11
C SER A 158 16.25 -9.93 -11.88
N ARG A 159 15.92 -8.82 -12.58
CA ARG A 159 14.65 -8.62 -13.31
C ARG A 159 14.85 -8.03 -14.69
N ALA A 160 15.92 -8.35 -15.38
CA ALA A 160 16.28 -7.79 -16.68
C ALA A 160 15.09 -7.86 -17.68
N THR A 161 14.45 -9.02 -17.79
CA THR A 161 13.31 -9.24 -18.69
C THR A 161 11.97 -8.79 -18.13
N SER A 162 11.86 -8.50 -16.83
CA SER A 162 10.59 -8.18 -16.13
C SER A 162 10.59 -6.80 -15.46
N CYS A 163 11.54 -5.93 -15.75
CA CYS A 163 11.58 -4.55 -15.30
C CYS A 163 10.46 -3.74 -15.99
N ILE A 164 9.24 -3.82 -15.43
CA ILE A 164 8.04 -3.23 -16.03
C ILE A 164 8.04 -1.70 -15.96
N THR A 165 8.69 -1.12 -14.95
CA THR A 165 8.82 0.34 -14.80
C THR A 165 9.63 0.94 -15.95
N SER A 166 10.77 0.34 -16.30
CA SER A 166 11.57 0.79 -17.45
C SER A 166 10.77 0.78 -18.75
N ARG A 167 9.98 -0.28 -18.97
CA ARG A 167 9.06 -0.35 -20.13
C ARG A 167 7.97 0.71 -20.09
N ALA A 168 7.43 1.01 -18.90
CA ALA A 168 6.42 2.05 -18.74
C ALA A 168 6.99 3.42 -19.07
N LEU A 169 8.18 3.77 -18.55
CA LEU A 169 8.87 5.02 -18.83
C LEU A 169 9.25 5.15 -20.31
N SER A 170 9.74 4.06 -20.93
CA SER A 170 10.05 4.04 -22.36
C SER A 170 8.82 4.31 -23.22
N ARG A 171 7.67 3.69 -22.90
CA ARG A 171 6.38 3.98 -23.59
C ARG A 171 5.93 5.43 -23.44
N MET A 172 6.31 6.09 -22.36
CA MET A 172 6.02 7.50 -22.09
C MET A 172 7.07 8.46 -22.70
N GLY A 173 8.11 7.93 -23.34
CA GLY A 173 9.20 8.72 -23.91
C GLY A 173 10.09 9.38 -22.86
N ILE A 174 10.19 8.81 -21.66
CA ILE A 174 10.97 9.37 -20.56
C ILE A 174 12.36 8.74 -20.53
N PRO A 175 13.44 9.52 -20.76
CA PRO A 175 14.81 9.04 -20.58
C PRO A 175 15.04 8.63 -19.12
N HIS A 176 15.63 7.47 -18.90
CA HIS A 176 15.91 6.97 -17.56
C HIS A 176 17.12 6.06 -17.54
N LYS A 177 17.71 5.90 -16.35
CA LYS A 177 18.76 4.92 -16.09
C LYS A 177 18.22 3.80 -15.24
N VAL A 178 18.58 2.56 -15.55
CA VAL A 178 18.30 1.40 -14.71
C VAL A 178 19.54 1.12 -13.88
N VAL A 179 19.37 1.20 -12.56
CA VAL A 179 20.43 1.02 -11.57
C VAL A 179 20.46 -0.43 -11.17
N ILE A 180 21.58 -1.09 -11.42
CA ILE A 180 21.75 -2.54 -11.27
C ILE A 180 23.00 -2.88 -10.48
N GLU A 181 23.04 -4.07 -9.91
CA GLU A 181 24.26 -4.64 -9.34
C GLU A 181 25.19 -5.17 -10.46
N PRO A 182 26.52 -5.16 -10.24
CA PRO A 182 27.47 -5.67 -11.23
C PRO A 182 27.18 -7.09 -11.70
N VAL A 183 26.70 -7.95 -10.82
CA VAL A 183 26.37 -9.35 -11.10
C VAL A 183 25.27 -9.52 -12.16
N ASP A 184 24.38 -8.55 -12.28
CA ASP A 184 23.25 -8.57 -13.21
C ASP A 184 23.56 -7.90 -14.55
N TYR A 185 24.79 -7.36 -14.76
CA TYR A 185 25.11 -6.48 -15.88
C TYR A 185 24.83 -7.10 -17.26
N ASP A 186 25.31 -8.32 -17.49
CA ASP A 186 25.20 -8.96 -18.81
C ASP A 186 23.73 -9.20 -19.21
N ASP A 187 22.90 -9.64 -18.26
CA ASP A 187 21.48 -9.88 -18.50
C ASP A 187 20.75 -8.58 -18.84
N TYR A 188 21.06 -7.48 -18.14
CA TYR A 188 20.43 -6.19 -18.38
C TYR A 188 20.96 -5.53 -19.66
N ALA A 189 22.25 -5.67 -19.97
CA ALA A 189 22.83 -5.19 -21.20
C ALA A 189 22.19 -5.86 -22.44
N ALA A 190 21.98 -7.17 -22.36
CA ALA A 190 21.28 -7.93 -23.39
C ALA A 190 19.81 -7.53 -23.55
N ALA A 191 19.12 -7.22 -22.43
CA ALA A 191 17.68 -6.93 -22.45
C ALA A 191 17.33 -5.49 -22.82
N MET A 192 18.17 -4.50 -22.46
CA MET A 192 17.82 -3.06 -22.52
C MET A 192 18.87 -2.21 -23.22
N GLY A 193 20.06 -2.75 -23.50
CA GLY A 193 21.22 -2.03 -24.00
C GLY A 193 21.99 -1.27 -22.92
N GLU A 194 23.29 -1.23 -23.07
CA GLU A 194 24.24 -0.67 -22.08
C GLU A 194 24.02 0.83 -21.80
N ALA A 195 23.59 1.59 -22.82
CA ALA A 195 23.45 3.04 -22.71
C ALA A 195 22.47 3.47 -21.59
N ASN A 196 21.54 2.60 -21.19
CA ASN A 196 20.53 2.89 -20.16
C ASN A 196 20.89 2.35 -18.78
N LEU A 197 22.03 1.68 -18.65
CA LEU A 197 22.44 1.06 -17.39
C LEU A 197 23.30 2.02 -16.56
N LEU A 198 23.20 1.85 -15.25
CA LEU A 198 24.02 2.49 -14.24
C LEU A 198 24.38 1.43 -13.19
N THR A 199 25.64 1.01 -13.19
CA THR A 199 26.09 -0.10 -12.35
C THR A 199 26.52 0.38 -10.98
N LEU A 200 26.03 -0.26 -9.94
CA LEU A 200 26.42 -0.03 -8.55
C LEU A 200 27.87 -0.51 -8.32
N PRO A 201 28.60 0.05 -7.36
CA PRO A 201 29.95 -0.41 -7.00
C PRO A 201 29.98 -1.60 -6.05
N PHE A 202 28.81 -2.24 -5.80
CA PHE A 202 28.64 -3.35 -4.88
C PHE A 202 27.56 -4.31 -5.35
N SER A 203 27.57 -5.54 -4.81
CA SER A 203 26.54 -6.56 -5.01
C SER A 203 26.22 -7.25 -3.68
N ASP A 204 25.02 -7.82 -3.58
CA ASP A 204 24.59 -8.79 -2.56
C ASP A 204 24.84 -8.37 -1.09
N LEU A 205 24.51 -7.13 -0.77
CA LEU A 205 24.65 -6.61 0.61
C LEU A 205 23.55 -7.08 1.57
N ASP A 206 22.54 -7.83 1.10
CA ASP A 206 21.39 -8.34 1.87
C ASP A 206 20.62 -7.27 2.69
N GLN A 207 20.71 -6.01 2.28
CA GLN A 207 20.04 -4.86 2.90
C GLN A 207 18.86 -4.32 2.08
N GLY A 208 18.34 -5.12 1.17
CA GLY A 208 17.27 -4.72 0.26
C GLY A 208 17.69 -3.57 -0.67
N SER A 209 16.76 -2.67 -0.99
CA SER A 209 17.03 -1.55 -1.90
C SER A 209 17.69 -0.34 -1.25
N ILE A 210 17.92 -0.34 0.06
CA ILE A 210 18.44 0.83 0.80
C ILE A 210 19.81 1.26 0.30
N PRO A 211 20.83 0.37 0.16
CA PRO A 211 22.15 0.77 -0.32
C PRO A 211 22.11 1.38 -1.73
N ALA A 212 21.31 0.80 -2.63
CA ALA A 212 21.15 1.31 -3.98
C ALA A 212 20.53 2.71 -4.01
N ARG A 213 19.50 2.96 -3.15
CA ARG A 213 18.85 4.27 -3.03
C ARG A 213 19.81 5.32 -2.49
N ASN A 214 20.57 5.00 -1.47
CA ASN A 214 21.58 5.88 -0.90
C ASN A 214 22.67 6.21 -1.93
N TRP A 215 23.13 5.20 -2.65
CA TRP A 215 24.13 5.40 -3.68
C TRP A 215 23.64 6.30 -4.83
N VAL A 216 22.38 6.14 -5.27
CA VAL A 216 21.76 7.01 -6.28
C VAL A 216 21.68 8.45 -5.75
N TRP A 217 21.32 8.64 -4.49
CA TRP A 217 21.31 9.96 -3.86
C TRP A 217 22.68 10.63 -3.94
N ASP A 218 23.72 9.92 -3.52
CA ASP A 218 25.11 10.42 -3.56
C ASP A 218 25.58 10.66 -4.98
N TYR A 219 25.25 9.79 -5.90
CA TYR A 219 25.58 9.90 -7.33
C TYR A 219 24.92 11.16 -7.94
N SER A 220 23.64 11.35 -7.71
CA SER A 220 22.88 12.50 -8.20
C SER A 220 23.43 13.81 -7.61
N THR A 221 23.70 13.83 -6.30
CA THR A 221 24.27 14.99 -5.61
C THR A 221 25.64 15.38 -6.18
N ARG A 222 26.53 14.41 -6.43
CA ARG A 222 27.85 14.67 -7.04
C ARG A 222 27.77 15.21 -8.45
N ARG A 223 26.67 14.92 -9.17
CA ARG A 223 26.40 15.49 -10.50
C ARG A 223 25.77 16.88 -10.45
N GLY A 224 25.50 17.41 -9.27
CA GLY A 224 24.82 18.70 -9.09
C GLY A 224 23.33 18.67 -9.43
N GLU A 225 22.74 17.51 -9.46
CA GLU A 225 21.30 17.35 -9.72
C GLU A 225 20.52 17.78 -8.46
N LYS A 226 19.70 18.81 -8.59
CA LYS A 226 18.93 19.35 -7.47
C LYS A 226 17.84 18.41 -6.98
N TRP A 227 17.25 17.66 -7.92
CA TRP A 227 16.20 16.67 -7.71
C TRP A 227 16.41 15.49 -8.65
N HIS A 228 15.93 14.34 -8.26
CA HIS A 228 15.86 13.15 -9.11
C HIS A 228 14.65 12.31 -8.79
N TRP A 229 14.20 11.54 -9.75
CA TRP A 229 13.20 10.48 -9.54
C TRP A 229 13.90 9.17 -9.24
N ILE A 230 13.41 8.49 -8.20
CA ILE A 230 13.84 7.13 -7.87
C ILE A 230 12.62 6.22 -7.84
N LEU A 231 12.62 5.16 -8.63
CA LEU A 231 11.48 4.29 -8.85
C LEU A 231 11.88 2.82 -8.64
N ASP A 232 10.93 2.01 -8.17
CA ASP A 232 11.08 0.56 -8.15
C ASP A 232 10.80 -0.02 -9.54
N ASP A 233 11.24 -1.26 -9.80
CA ASP A 233 11.17 -1.92 -11.11
C ASP A 233 9.79 -2.52 -11.45
N ASN A 234 8.84 -2.51 -10.51
CA ASN A 234 7.55 -3.18 -10.58
C ASN A 234 6.35 -2.27 -10.82
N ILE A 235 6.57 -1.01 -11.22
CA ILE A 235 5.49 -0.05 -11.49
C ILE A 235 4.99 -0.24 -12.91
N GLN A 236 3.74 -0.65 -13.05
CA GLN A 236 3.14 -0.95 -14.35
C GLN A 236 2.61 0.29 -15.07
N ASP A 237 1.92 1.16 -14.34
CA ASP A 237 1.23 2.34 -14.88
C ASP A 237 1.21 3.45 -13.83
N PHE A 238 0.98 4.68 -14.30
CA PHE A 238 0.76 5.87 -13.49
C PHE A 238 -0.66 6.37 -13.73
N ASP A 239 -1.38 6.67 -12.65
CA ASP A 239 -2.76 7.10 -12.69
C ASP A 239 -2.93 8.48 -12.09
N ARG A 240 -3.85 9.27 -12.64
CA ARG A 240 -4.33 10.53 -12.05
C ARG A 240 -5.71 10.33 -11.46
N LEU A 241 -5.90 10.76 -10.22
CA LEU A 241 -7.23 10.77 -9.61
C LEU A 241 -8.00 12.01 -10.07
N VAL A 242 -9.11 11.80 -10.79
CA VAL A 242 -10.00 12.86 -11.27
C VAL A 242 -11.42 12.52 -10.85
N ARG A 243 -12.05 13.35 -10.02
CA ARG A 243 -13.43 13.16 -9.54
C ARG A 243 -13.65 11.73 -9.03
N ASN A 244 -12.79 11.28 -8.14
CA ASN A 244 -12.80 9.94 -7.54
C ASN A 244 -12.65 8.76 -8.54
N THR A 245 -12.14 9.05 -9.75
CA THR A 245 -11.89 8.05 -10.79
C THR A 245 -10.42 8.06 -11.16
N LYS A 246 -9.77 6.89 -11.17
CA LYS A 246 -8.38 6.73 -11.59
C LYS A 246 -8.30 6.61 -13.10
N ILE A 247 -7.59 7.55 -13.72
CA ILE A 247 -7.39 7.61 -15.16
C ILE A 247 -5.91 7.40 -15.46
N LYS A 248 -5.59 6.42 -16.28
CA LYS A 248 -4.20 6.15 -16.69
C LYS A 248 -3.63 7.33 -17.45
N VAL A 249 -2.41 7.73 -17.08
CA VAL A 249 -1.65 8.75 -17.80
C VAL A 249 -0.52 8.06 -18.56
N LYS A 250 -0.54 8.18 -19.88
CA LYS A 250 0.46 7.55 -20.76
C LYS A 250 1.46 8.55 -21.36
N THR A 251 1.59 9.70 -20.72
CA THR A 251 2.52 10.76 -21.13
C THR A 251 3.36 11.22 -19.97
N SER A 252 4.50 11.85 -20.24
CA SER A 252 5.39 12.42 -19.24
C SER A 252 4.78 13.57 -18.43
N ALA A 253 3.63 14.10 -18.84
CA ALA A 253 2.94 15.21 -18.19
C ALA A 253 2.63 14.96 -16.70
N ILE A 254 2.44 13.71 -16.27
CA ILE A 254 2.19 13.40 -14.85
C ILE A 254 3.40 13.73 -13.97
N PHE A 255 4.60 13.45 -14.46
CA PHE A 255 5.85 13.74 -13.76
C PHE A 255 6.13 15.25 -13.78
N LYS A 256 5.96 15.89 -14.94
CA LYS A 256 6.12 17.33 -15.07
C LYS A 256 5.17 18.09 -14.13
N ALA A 257 3.91 17.65 -14.03
CA ALA A 257 2.96 18.27 -13.11
C ALA A 257 3.36 18.12 -11.63
N ALA A 258 3.93 16.98 -11.25
CA ALA A 258 4.44 16.75 -9.90
C ALA A 258 5.69 17.63 -9.63
N GLU A 259 6.61 17.71 -10.58
CA GLU A 259 7.78 18.59 -10.49
C GLU A 259 7.37 20.05 -10.34
N ASP A 260 6.44 20.52 -11.16
CA ASP A 260 5.95 21.90 -11.10
C ASP A 260 5.24 22.21 -9.78
N PHE A 261 4.55 21.24 -9.20
CA PHE A 261 3.94 21.38 -7.88
C PHE A 261 5.01 21.50 -6.79
N VAL A 262 5.98 20.58 -6.75
CA VAL A 262 7.05 20.55 -5.74
C VAL A 262 7.91 21.81 -5.80
N LEU A 263 8.23 22.30 -6.99
CA LEU A 263 9.08 23.47 -7.19
C LEU A 263 8.46 24.81 -6.73
N ARG A 264 7.16 24.82 -6.42
CA ARG A 264 6.51 26.01 -5.81
C ARG A 264 6.98 26.24 -4.37
N TYR A 265 7.51 25.22 -3.72
CA TYR A 265 7.88 25.24 -2.31
C TYR A 265 9.39 25.11 -2.15
N LYS A 266 9.97 25.88 -1.24
CA LYS A 266 11.43 25.92 -1.03
C LYS A 266 11.93 24.90 -0.02
N ASN A 267 11.04 24.42 0.82
CA ASN A 267 11.33 23.56 1.98
C ASN A 267 10.92 22.08 1.82
N ILE A 268 10.59 21.65 0.59
CA ILE A 268 10.36 20.23 0.33
C ILE A 268 11.70 19.53 0.16
N GLY A 269 11.95 18.53 1.00
CA GLY A 269 13.10 17.62 0.86
C GLY A 269 12.79 16.36 0.06
N GLN A 270 11.53 15.89 0.10
CA GLN A 270 11.10 14.67 -0.59
C GLN A 270 9.62 14.75 -0.98
N ALA A 271 9.26 14.18 -2.12
CA ALA A 271 7.88 14.03 -2.56
C ALA A 271 7.71 12.69 -3.29
N GLY A 272 6.48 12.19 -3.37
CA GLY A 272 6.23 10.92 -4.05
C GLY A 272 4.78 10.76 -4.49
N PHE A 273 4.55 9.86 -5.45
CA PHE A 273 3.22 9.42 -5.80
C PHE A 273 2.66 8.45 -4.76
N ASN A 274 1.35 8.52 -4.56
CA ASN A 274 0.69 7.55 -3.69
C ASN A 274 0.44 6.23 -4.43
N TYR A 275 0.45 5.11 -3.70
CA TYR A 275 0.13 3.81 -4.27
C TYR A 275 -1.33 3.75 -4.70
N HIS A 276 -1.60 3.05 -5.79
CA HIS A 276 -2.93 2.88 -6.36
C HIS A 276 -3.98 2.36 -5.35
N SER A 277 -3.58 1.55 -4.39
CA SER A 277 -4.47 0.96 -3.38
C SER A 277 -4.85 1.90 -2.23
N PHE A 278 -4.21 3.07 -2.12
CA PHE A 278 -4.44 4.02 -1.02
C PHE A 278 -5.25 5.27 -1.43
N CYS A 279 -5.68 5.37 -2.67
CA CYS A 279 -6.49 6.48 -3.17
C CYS A 279 -7.98 6.12 -3.20
#